data_80148b430072993f60435331422a67e0
#
_entry.id   80148b430072993f60435331422a67e0
#
_cell.length_a   1.000
_cell.length_b   1.000
_cell.length_c   1.000
_cell.angle_alpha   90.00
_cell.angle_beta   90.00
_cell.angle_gamma   90.00
#
_symmetry.space_group_name_H-M   'P 1'
#
loop_
_entity.id
_entity.type
_entity.pdbx_description
1 polymer ?
#
loop_
_entity_poly.entity_id
_entity_poly.type
_entity_poly.pdbx_seq_one_letter_code
_entity_poly.pdbx_strand_id
1 'polypeptide(L)'
;MAEAVLKPEVLRITVLGSGTSSGVPTIGCNCATCASTDPRDNRLRPSVLMQYGGNNVLIDTTPDFRAQALRAHIGRVDAILYTHAHADHILGLDDVRPLNYHQKMSIPAYGTVETLDIVRRIFRYAFDPEPSQSSAPRVDLHTITEEPFDLFGLQVIPIRLMHGRGVTLGFRLGDAAYLTDHSDIPEASKALLRNLDVLFLDALRHRPHPTHSTVAQSLESVKQLQPRRAYFTHICHDLPHAETEANFPSNVHLAYDGLQLEVPLAELEVQG
;
A
#
# COMPACT_ATOMS: atom_id res chain seq x y z
N MET A 1 -2.88 8.03 -36.40
CA MET A 1 -1.82 7.09 -36.00
C MET A 1 -1.91 6.95 -34.49
N ALA A 2 -2.23 5.76 -34.00
CA ALA A 2 -2.24 5.50 -32.57
C ALA A 2 -0.79 5.56 -32.09
N GLU A 3 -0.47 6.45 -31.14
CA GLU A 3 0.79 6.44 -30.42
C GLU A 3 0.94 5.07 -29.74
N ALA A 4 2.01 4.35 -30.07
CA ALA A 4 2.33 3.12 -29.37
C ALA A 4 2.64 3.49 -27.92
N VAL A 5 1.75 3.14 -27.01
CA VAL A 5 1.99 3.26 -25.57
C VAL A 5 3.15 2.32 -25.26
N LEU A 6 4.35 2.88 -25.06
CA LEU A 6 5.51 2.11 -24.62
C LEU A 6 5.16 1.49 -23.27
N LYS A 7 5.21 0.17 -23.18
CA LYS A 7 5.02 -0.54 -21.90
C LYS A 7 6.14 -0.13 -20.95
N PRO A 8 5.83 0.09 -19.67
CA PRO A 8 6.85 0.44 -18.69
C PRO A 8 7.83 -0.73 -18.51
N GLU A 9 9.13 -0.45 -18.51
CA GLU A 9 10.17 -1.46 -18.33
C GLU A 9 10.41 -1.83 -16.87
N VAL A 10 10.13 -0.91 -15.96
CA VAL A 10 10.41 -1.05 -14.53
C VAL A 10 9.26 -0.49 -13.70
N LEU A 11 8.87 -1.22 -12.66
CA LEU A 11 8.05 -0.75 -11.57
C LEU A 11 8.96 -0.34 -10.40
N ARG A 12 8.94 0.95 -10.04
CA ARG A 12 9.59 1.44 -8.82
C ARG A 12 8.58 1.49 -7.70
N ILE A 13 8.96 0.96 -6.53
CA ILE A 13 8.13 0.94 -5.33
C ILE A 13 8.85 1.74 -4.24
N THR A 14 8.17 2.74 -3.67
CA THR A 14 8.66 3.49 -2.52
C THR A 14 7.73 3.24 -1.33
N VAL A 15 8.27 2.71 -0.22
CA VAL A 15 7.54 2.55 1.04
C VAL A 15 7.39 3.93 1.68
N LEU A 16 6.17 4.43 1.76
CA LEU A 16 5.87 5.73 2.37
C LEU A 16 5.65 5.61 3.88
N GLY A 17 5.18 4.47 4.32
CA GLY A 17 5.02 4.12 5.72
C GLY A 17 4.97 2.61 5.89
N SER A 18 5.65 2.11 6.92
CA SER A 18 5.81 0.68 7.21
C SER A 18 5.17 0.27 8.53
N GLY A 19 4.67 1.23 9.30
CA GLY A 19 4.13 1.03 10.64
C GLY A 19 2.67 0.61 10.65
N THR A 20 2.22 0.14 11.80
CA THR A 20 0.83 -0.18 12.11
C THR A 20 -0.04 1.08 12.28
N SER A 21 -1.33 0.91 12.55
CA SER A 21 -2.33 1.97 12.67
C SER A 21 -2.00 3.09 13.68
N SER A 22 -1.20 2.80 14.71
CA SER A 22 -0.74 3.82 15.68
C SER A 22 0.57 4.51 15.25
N GLY A 23 1.26 4.02 14.22
CA GLY A 23 2.64 4.38 13.91
C GLY A 23 3.63 3.94 14.99
N VAL A 24 4.91 4.16 14.75
CA VAL A 24 6.01 3.98 15.72
C VAL A 24 6.90 5.21 15.63
N PRO A 25 7.19 5.93 16.73
CA PRO A 25 6.77 5.70 18.11
C PRO A 25 5.25 5.79 18.32
N THR A 26 4.73 4.95 19.20
CA THR A 26 3.33 5.03 19.61
C THR A 26 3.16 6.11 20.68
N ILE A 27 2.11 6.92 20.58
CA ILE A 27 1.84 8.01 21.52
C ILE A 27 1.78 7.49 22.96
N GLY A 28 2.58 8.11 23.83
CA GLY A 28 2.68 7.77 25.25
C GLY A 28 3.50 6.50 25.55
N CYS A 29 4.13 5.86 24.57
CA CYS A 29 4.96 4.68 24.78
C CYS A 29 6.45 5.06 24.91
N ASN A 30 7.12 4.48 25.91
CA ASN A 30 8.54 4.68 26.18
C ASN A 30 9.33 3.35 26.10
N CYS A 31 8.85 2.35 25.34
CA CYS A 31 9.59 1.11 25.14
C CYS A 31 10.87 1.35 24.32
N ALA A 32 11.76 0.37 24.29
CA ALA A 32 13.05 0.48 23.61
C ALA A 32 12.89 0.86 22.12
N THR A 33 11.93 0.30 21.41
CA THR A 33 11.68 0.62 20.00
C THR A 33 11.13 2.05 19.81
N CYS A 34 10.19 2.49 20.66
CA CYS A 34 9.65 3.85 20.60
C CYS A 34 10.67 4.93 21.00
N ALA A 35 11.68 4.57 21.79
CA ALA A 35 12.79 5.43 22.18
C ALA A 35 14.05 5.22 21.32
N SER A 36 13.98 4.36 20.30
CA SER A 36 15.12 4.02 19.43
C SER A 36 15.61 5.22 18.64
N THR A 37 16.91 5.27 18.41
CA THR A 37 17.56 6.23 17.50
C THR A 37 17.78 5.66 16.10
N ASP A 38 17.46 4.39 15.86
CA ASP A 38 17.47 3.82 14.51
C ASP A 38 16.31 4.43 13.71
N PRO A 39 16.57 5.15 12.60
CA PRO A 39 15.51 5.78 11.81
C PRO A 39 14.51 4.76 11.24
N ARG A 40 14.89 3.48 11.12
CA ARG A 40 14.00 2.42 10.64
C ARG A 40 12.95 1.99 11.69
N ASP A 41 13.12 2.39 12.95
CA ASP A 41 12.11 2.25 14.00
C ASP A 41 11.12 3.42 14.05
N ASN A 42 11.32 4.47 13.24
CA ASN A 42 10.36 5.52 12.98
C ASN A 42 9.48 5.13 11.78
N ARG A 43 8.23 4.74 12.06
CA ARG A 43 7.34 4.13 11.08
C ARG A 43 6.02 4.90 11.02
N LEU A 44 5.77 5.58 9.92
CA LEU A 44 4.48 6.18 9.60
C LEU A 44 3.46 5.09 9.22
N ARG A 45 2.16 5.42 9.21
CA ARG A 45 1.09 4.48 8.84
C ARG A 45 1.29 3.93 7.43
N PRO A 46 0.80 2.71 7.14
CA PRO A 46 1.24 1.93 5.99
C PRO A 46 0.71 2.49 4.66
N SER A 47 1.62 2.82 3.76
CA SER A 47 1.32 3.23 2.39
C SER A 47 2.53 3.00 1.50
N VAL A 48 2.31 2.79 0.22
CA VAL A 48 3.36 2.67 -0.79
C VAL A 48 3.02 3.48 -2.04
N LEU A 49 4.04 4.02 -2.69
CA LEU A 49 3.95 4.63 -4.01
C LEU A 49 4.51 3.66 -5.04
N MET A 50 3.73 3.32 -6.04
CA MET A 50 4.12 2.51 -7.20
C MET A 50 4.23 3.40 -8.44
N GLN A 51 5.39 3.39 -9.09
CA GLN A 51 5.71 4.28 -10.20
C GLN A 51 6.12 3.47 -11.43
N TYR A 52 5.42 3.67 -12.54
CA TYR A 52 5.70 3.02 -13.84
C TYR A 52 5.15 3.84 -15.01
N GLY A 53 5.81 3.79 -16.15
CA GLY A 53 5.36 4.50 -17.35
C GLY A 53 5.15 6.01 -17.16
N GLY A 54 5.86 6.63 -16.19
CA GLY A 54 5.69 8.04 -15.83
C GLY A 54 4.47 8.33 -14.94
N ASN A 55 3.76 7.32 -14.47
CA ASN A 55 2.59 7.45 -13.59
C ASN A 55 2.93 7.11 -12.14
N ASN A 56 2.27 7.78 -11.22
CA ASN A 56 2.38 7.62 -9.77
C ASN A 56 1.07 7.05 -9.21
N VAL A 57 1.08 5.79 -8.79
CA VAL A 57 -0.07 5.11 -8.19
C VAL A 57 0.18 5.00 -6.68
N LEU A 58 -0.67 5.64 -5.91
CA LEU A 58 -0.61 5.63 -4.45
C LEU A 58 -1.52 4.52 -3.91
N ILE A 59 -0.99 3.66 -3.04
CA ILE A 59 -1.82 2.72 -2.28
C ILE A 59 -2.03 3.29 -0.89
N ASP A 60 -3.26 3.62 -0.58
CA ASP A 60 -3.80 4.24 0.63
C ASP A 60 -3.30 5.68 0.90
N THR A 61 -4.22 6.53 1.36
CA THR A 61 -3.99 7.89 1.83
C THR A 61 -4.04 7.94 3.35
N THR A 62 -2.92 7.66 4.00
CA THR A 62 -2.86 7.59 5.46
C THR A 62 -2.96 8.98 6.12
N PRO A 63 -3.27 9.09 7.42
CA PRO A 63 -3.18 10.35 8.15
C PRO A 63 -1.82 11.03 8.07
N ASP A 64 -0.77 10.27 7.74
CA ASP A 64 0.60 10.74 7.59
C ASP A 64 0.94 11.15 6.15
N PHE A 65 -0.02 11.12 5.21
CA PHE A 65 0.24 11.32 3.78
C PHE A 65 1.00 12.61 3.49
N ARG A 66 0.67 13.71 4.16
CA ARG A 66 1.42 14.96 4.00
C ARG A 66 2.91 14.78 4.31
N ALA A 67 3.25 14.17 5.43
CA ALA A 67 4.64 13.93 5.82
C ALA A 67 5.34 12.97 4.85
N GLN A 68 4.64 11.92 4.45
CA GLN A 68 5.08 10.92 3.46
C GLN A 68 5.38 11.56 2.11
N ALA A 69 4.46 12.37 1.60
CA ALA A 69 4.59 13.05 0.31
C ALA A 69 5.75 14.05 0.29
N LEU A 70 5.93 14.83 1.35
CA LEU A 70 7.04 15.77 1.48
C LEU A 70 8.39 15.05 1.53
N ARG A 71 8.50 13.96 2.31
CA ARG A 71 9.73 13.16 2.42
C ARG A 71 10.09 12.48 1.10
N ALA A 72 9.10 11.92 0.40
CA ALA A 72 9.29 11.22 -0.87
C ALA A 72 9.27 12.16 -2.09
N HIS A 73 9.18 13.48 -1.89
CA HIS A 73 9.10 14.49 -2.96
C HIS A 73 7.98 14.21 -3.97
N ILE A 74 6.81 13.76 -3.50
CA ILE A 74 5.65 13.47 -4.35
C ILE A 74 5.03 14.79 -4.80
N GLY A 75 5.21 15.14 -6.06
CA GLY A 75 4.60 16.32 -6.69
C GLY A 75 3.36 16.00 -7.53
N ARG A 76 3.06 14.70 -7.74
CA ARG A 76 1.96 14.22 -8.57
C ARG A 76 1.49 12.84 -8.11
N VAL A 77 0.17 12.62 -8.15
CA VAL A 77 -0.47 11.31 -7.98
C VAL A 77 -1.49 11.14 -9.11
N ASP A 78 -1.38 10.05 -9.85
CA ASP A 78 -2.22 9.78 -11.03
C ASP A 78 -3.40 8.87 -10.71
N ALA A 79 -3.25 8.01 -9.70
CA ALA A 79 -4.33 7.18 -9.18
C ALA A 79 -4.11 6.84 -7.70
N ILE A 80 -5.20 6.55 -6.99
CA ILE A 80 -5.21 6.02 -5.64
C ILE A 80 -5.87 4.64 -5.67
N LEU A 81 -5.25 3.65 -5.04
CA LEU A 81 -5.84 2.34 -4.79
C LEU A 81 -6.10 2.21 -3.28
N TYR A 82 -7.33 2.00 -2.87
CA TYR A 82 -7.68 1.76 -1.47
C TYR A 82 -7.76 0.27 -1.17
N THR A 83 -7.01 -0.16 -0.15
CA THR A 83 -7.05 -1.54 0.35
C THR A 83 -8.34 -1.79 1.13
N HIS A 84 -8.70 -0.89 2.03
CA HIS A 84 -9.91 -0.92 2.84
C HIS A 84 -10.15 0.43 3.53
N ALA A 85 -11.20 0.55 4.34
CA ALA A 85 -11.68 1.83 4.87
C ALA A 85 -11.27 2.11 6.33
N HIS A 86 -10.24 1.45 6.89
CA HIS A 86 -9.76 1.82 8.21
C HIS A 86 -9.11 3.21 8.20
N ALA A 87 -9.13 3.87 9.35
CA ALA A 87 -8.70 5.26 9.51
C ALA A 87 -7.25 5.50 9.06
N ASP A 88 -6.37 4.58 9.35
CA ASP A 88 -4.95 4.63 9.00
C ASP A 88 -4.68 4.47 7.50
N HIS A 89 -5.68 4.11 6.71
CA HIS A 89 -5.57 3.95 5.25
C HIS A 89 -6.26 5.06 4.46
N ILE A 90 -7.27 5.75 5.03
CA ILE A 90 -8.07 6.69 4.24
C ILE A 90 -8.05 8.13 4.76
N LEU A 91 -7.72 8.41 6.04
CA LEU A 91 -7.96 9.72 6.62
C LEU A 91 -7.05 10.85 6.13
N GLY A 92 -6.02 10.57 5.35
CA GLY A 92 -5.18 11.58 4.70
C GLY A 92 -5.67 12.00 3.30
N LEU A 93 -6.87 11.58 2.88
CA LEU A 93 -7.40 11.95 1.56
C LEU A 93 -7.47 13.47 1.34
N ASP A 94 -7.72 14.25 2.40
CA ASP A 94 -7.77 15.71 2.27
C ASP A 94 -6.43 16.32 1.81
N ASP A 95 -5.32 15.68 2.12
CA ASP A 95 -3.97 16.14 1.76
C ASP A 95 -3.64 15.99 0.26
N VAL A 96 -4.53 15.41 -0.57
CA VAL A 96 -4.35 15.41 -2.03
C VAL A 96 -4.76 16.75 -2.68
N ARG A 97 -5.41 17.66 -1.96
CA ARG A 97 -5.83 18.97 -2.49
C ARG A 97 -4.72 19.78 -3.15
N PRO A 98 -3.52 19.91 -2.55
CA PRO A 98 -2.42 20.62 -3.20
C PRO A 98 -2.04 19.98 -4.54
N LEU A 99 -2.07 18.65 -4.63
CA LEU A 99 -1.79 17.91 -5.88
C LEU A 99 -2.86 18.22 -6.94
N ASN A 100 -4.15 18.20 -6.58
CA ASN A 100 -5.22 18.61 -7.51
C ASN A 100 -5.02 20.02 -8.05
N TYR A 101 -4.55 20.94 -7.20
CA TYR A 101 -4.29 22.32 -7.62
C TYR A 101 -3.15 22.40 -8.63
N HIS A 102 -2.03 21.72 -8.37
CA HIS A 102 -0.86 21.70 -9.24
C HIS A 102 -1.12 20.93 -10.54
N GLN A 103 -1.76 19.76 -10.45
CA GLN A 103 -2.08 18.90 -11.59
C GLN A 103 -3.25 19.45 -12.43
N LYS A 104 -4.09 20.32 -11.85
CA LYS A 104 -5.34 20.86 -12.44
C LYS A 104 -6.33 19.79 -12.87
N MET A 105 -6.33 18.65 -12.19
CA MET A 105 -7.18 17.49 -12.50
C MET A 105 -7.69 16.82 -11.23
N SER A 106 -8.76 16.06 -11.37
CA SER A 106 -9.25 15.12 -10.38
C SER A 106 -8.36 13.86 -10.38
N ILE A 107 -8.23 13.20 -9.23
CA ILE A 107 -7.44 11.98 -9.11
C ILE A 107 -8.41 10.79 -9.04
N PRO A 108 -8.34 9.81 -9.96
CA PRO A 108 -9.14 8.61 -9.87
C PRO A 108 -8.72 7.79 -8.64
N ALA A 109 -9.72 7.36 -7.86
CA ALA A 109 -9.55 6.57 -6.65
C ALA A 109 -10.37 5.28 -6.75
N TYR A 110 -9.69 4.15 -6.63
CA TYR A 110 -10.25 2.82 -6.82
C TYR A 110 -10.38 2.09 -5.48
N GLY A 111 -11.51 1.41 -5.28
CA GLY A 111 -11.74 0.60 -4.08
C GLY A 111 -13.01 -0.21 -4.21
N THR A 112 -13.29 -1.09 -3.24
CA THR A 112 -14.59 -1.80 -3.20
C THR A 112 -15.72 -0.81 -2.94
N VAL A 113 -16.96 -1.19 -3.26
CA VAL A 113 -18.13 -0.34 -3.00
C VAL A 113 -18.22 0.04 -1.53
N GLU A 114 -17.95 -0.91 -0.62
CA GLU A 114 -17.99 -0.67 0.81
C GLU A 114 -16.94 0.35 1.27
N THR A 115 -15.71 0.23 0.75
CA THR A 115 -14.62 1.17 1.04
C THR A 115 -14.97 2.58 0.54
N LEU A 116 -15.40 2.69 -0.71
CA LEU A 116 -15.71 3.99 -1.33
C LEU A 116 -16.92 4.66 -0.70
N ASP A 117 -17.92 3.90 -0.23
CA ASP A 117 -19.07 4.45 0.50
C ASP A 117 -18.68 5.03 1.85
N ILE A 118 -17.70 4.42 2.55
CA ILE A 118 -17.15 4.98 3.79
C ILE A 118 -16.33 6.24 3.49
N VAL A 119 -15.48 6.23 2.46
CA VAL A 119 -14.73 7.42 2.00
C VAL A 119 -15.69 8.56 1.70
N ARG A 120 -16.73 8.33 0.89
CA ARG A 120 -17.75 9.33 0.55
C ARG A 120 -18.45 9.89 1.80
N ARG A 121 -18.74 9.03 2.78
CA ARG A 121 -19.40 9.44 4.03
C ARG A 121 -18.50 10.30 4.90
N ILE A 122 -17.23 9.91 5.07
CA ILE A 122 -16.26 10.65 5.91
C ILE A 122 -15.90 11.98 5.28
N PHE A 123 -15.63 12.01 3.97
CA PHE A 123 -15.26 13.20 3.21
C PHE A 123 -16.44 13.81 2.45
N ARG A 124 -17.64 13.76 3.04
CA ARG A 124 -18.88 14.23 2.40
C ARG A 124 -18.72 15.59 1.72
N TYR A 125 -18.03 16.52 2.33
CA TYR A 125 -17.81 17.88 1.80
C TYR A 125 -17.07 17.88 0.44
N ALA A 126 -16.30 16.82 0.11
CA ALA A 126 -15.60 16.68 -1.16
C ALA A 126 -16.51 16.14 -2.28
N PHE A 127 -17.65 15.54 -1.92
CA PHE A 127 -18.58 14.88 -2.84
C PHE A 127 -19.96 15.51 -2.85
N ASP A 128 -20.17 16.59 -2.09
CA ASP A 128 -21.45 17.31 -2.05
C ASP A 128 -21.67 18.01 -3.41
N PRO A 129 -22.84 17.90 -4.04
CA PRO A 129 -23.13 18.57 -5.30
C PRO A 129 -23.20 20.09 -5.18
N GLU A 130 -23.42 20.63 -3.98
CA GLU A 130 -23.34 22.06 -3.75
C GLU A 130 -21.88 22.50 -3.54
N PRO A 131 -21.35 23.39 -4.43
CA PRO A 131 -19.94 23.80 -4.31
C PRO A 131 -19.70 24.45 -2.96
N SER A 132 -18.82 23.84 -2.16
CA SER A 132 -18.28 24.49 -0.98
C SER A 132 -17.54 25.78 -1.39
N GLN A 133 -17.64 26.84 -0.59
CA GLN A 133 -16.82 28.06 -0.77
C GLN A 133 -15.33 27.79 -0.44
N SER A 134 -15.02 26.66 0.18
CA SER A 134 -13.66 26.22 0.50
C SER A 134 -13.17 25.17 -0.50
N SER A 135 -11.84 25.10 -0.70
CA SER A 135 -11.23 24.05 -1.50
C SER A 135 -11.44 22.67 -0.85
N ALA A 136 -11.79 21.68 -1.67
CA ALA A 136 -11.93 20.28 -1.27
C ALA A 136 -11.03 19.38 -2.15
N PRO A 137 -10.66 18.18 -1.69
CA PRO A 137 -9.98 17.22 -2.55
C PRO A 137 -10.90 16.82 -3.72
N ARG A 138 -10.34 16.74 -4.92
CA ARG A 138 -11.06 16.32 -6.12
C ARG A 138 -10.61 14.91 -6.49
N VAL A 139 -11.47 13.96 -6.22
CA VAL A 139 -11.24 12.55 -6.52
C VAL A 139 -12.46 11.96 -7.22
N ASP A 140 -12.21 11.13 -8.23
CA ASP A 140 -13.24 10.40 -8.96
C ASP A 140 -13.25 8.96 -8.46
N LEU A 141 -14.33 8.54 -7.80
CA LEU A 141 -14.44 7.24 -7.18
C LEU A 141 -14.85 6.17 -8.18
N HIS A 142 -14.02 5.14 -8.35
CA HIS A 142 -14.22 4.01 -9.26
C HIS A 142 -14.30 2.71 -8.46
N THR A 143 -15.47 2.08 -8.50
CA THR A 143 -15.64 0.78 -7.85
C THR A 143 -14.89 -0.31 -8.61
N ILE A 144 -14.12 -1.09 -7.89
CA ILE A 144 -13.46 -2.31 -8.38
C ILE A 144 -13.98 -3.53 -7.61
N THR A 145 -13.77 -4.69 -8.24
CA THR A 145 -14.02 -6.01 -7.65
C THR A 145 -12.70 -6.76 -7.47
N GLU A 146 -12.76 -8.07 -7.37
CA GLU A 146 -11.57 -8.94 -7.38
C GLU A 146 -11.06 -9.20 -8.82
N GLU A 147 -11.77 -8.71 -9.85
CA GLU A 147 -11.34 -8.88 -11.24
C GLU A 147 -10.17 -7.95 -11.60
N PRO A 148 -9.18 -8.45 -12.35
CA PRO A 148 -8.09 -7.63 -12.85
C PRO A 148 -8.58 -6.49 -13.74
N PHE A 149 -7.92 -5.32 -13.67
CA PHE A 149 -8.21 -4.17 -14.51
C PHE A 149 -6.94 -3.50 -15.01
N ASP A 150 -7.03 -2.81 -16.14
CA ASP A 150 -5.90 -2.02 -16.66
C ASP A 150 -5.81 -0.68 -15.94
N LEU A 151 -4.59 -0.30 -15.57
CA LEU A 151 -4.28 1.02 -15.05
C LEU A 151 -2.99 1.52 -15.71
N PHE A 152 -3.11 2.49 -16.59
CA PHE A 152 -1.99 3.09 -17.34
C PHE A 152 -1.12 2.06 -18.11
N GLY A 153 -1.77 1.05 -18.72
CA GLY A 153 -1.11 0.01 -19.51
C GLY A 153 -0.45 -1.11 -18.72
N LEU A 154 -0.66 -1.15 -17.40
CA LEU A 154 -0.27 -2.26 -16.54
C LEU A 154 -1.53 -2.88 -15.90
N GLN A 155 -1.59 -4.21 -15.93
CA GLN A 155 -2.67 -4.93 -15.25
C GLN A 155 -2.50 -4.87 -13.73
N VAL A 156 -3.51 -4.36 -13.03
CA VAL A 156 -3.64 -4.43 -11.58
C VAL A 156 -4.52 -5.63 -11.24
N ILE A 157 -4.04 -6.50 -10.37
CA ILE A 157 -4.77 -7.68 -9.90
C ILE A 157 -5.10 -7.45 -8.41
N PRO A 158 -6.39 -7.19 -8.07
CA PRO A 158 -6.82 -7.13 -6.69
C PRO A 158 -6.71 -8.51 -6.04
N ILE A 159 -6.16 -8.58 -4.85
CA ILE A 159 -5.95 -9.82 -4.09
C ILE A 159 -6.84 -9.78 -2.85
N ARG A 160 -7.83 -10.66 -2.82
CA ARG A 160 -8.69 -10.79 -1.64
C ARG A 160 -7.90 -11.31 -0.44
N LEU A 161 -8.02 -10.63 0.70
CA LEU A 161 -7.37 -10.98 1.96
C LEU A 161 -8.42 -11.02 3.08
N MET A 162 -8.18 -11.86 4.09
CA MET A 162 -9.02 -11.87 5.29
C MET A 162 -8.41 -10.97 6.36
N HIS A 163 -9.22 -10.08 6.91
CA HIS A 163 -8.84 -9.18 8.00
C HIS A 163 -9.76 -9.44 9.20
N GLY A 164 -9.46 -10.49 9.95
CA GLY A 164 -10.37 -11.05 10.93
C GLY A 164 -11.64 -11.60 10.26
N ARG A 165 -12.79 -10.96 10.54
CA ARG A 165 -14.06 -11.31 9.89
C ARG A 165 -14.35 -10.47 8.65
N GLY A 166 -13.56 -9.44 8.42
CA GLY A 166 -13.67 -8.55 7.26
C GLY A 166 -12.79 -9.00 6.10
N VAL A 167 -12.88 -8.25 5.02
CA VAL A 167 -12.10 -8.43 3.80
C VAL A 167 -11.34 -7.14 3.52
N THR A 168 -10.08 -7.26 3.11
CA THR A 168 -9.27 -6.18 2.55
C THR A 168 -8.79 -6.59 1.17
N LEU A 169 -8.36 -5.64 0.36
CA LEU A 169 -7.69 -5.90 -0.89
C LEU A 169 -6.19 -5.65 -0.75
N GLY A 170 -5.38 -6.62 -1.19
CA GLY A 170 -4.03 -6.35 -1.65
C GLY A 170 -4.02 -6.06 -3.14
N PHE A 171 -2.88 -5.64 -3.67
CA PHE A 171 -2.72 -5.37 -5.10
C PHE A 171 -1.45 -6.00 -5.63
N ARG A 172 -1.58 -6.73 -6.76
CA ARG A 172 -0.44 -7.20 -7.55
C ARG A 172 -0.32 -6.34 -8.81
N LEU A 173 0.89 -5.84 -9.07
CA LEU A 173 1.30 -5.13 -10.28
C LEU A 173 2.56 -5.80 -10.84
N GLY A 174 2.48 -6.42 -12.01
CA GLY A 174 3.57 -7.24 -12.54
C GLY A 174 4.00 -8.33 -11.56
N ASP A 175 5.29 -8.38 -11.25
CA ASP A 175 5.87 -9.35 -10.30
C ASP A 175 6.04 -8.78 -8.88
N ALA A 176 5.33 -7.70 -8.54
CA ALA A 176 5.24 -7.17 -7.18
C ALA A 176 3.83 -7.29 -6.62
N ALA A 177 3.71 -7.60 -5.33
CA ALA A 177 2.43 -7.58 -4.61
C ALA A 177 2.56 -6.88 -3.25
N TYR A 178 1.56 -6.05 -2.92
CA TYR A 178 1.44 -5.35 -1.63
C TYR A 178 0.21 -5.86 -0.89
N LEU A 179 0.44 -6.59 0.20
CA LEU A 179 -0.59 -7.24 1.02
C LEU A 179 -0.45 -6.74 2.46
N THR A 180 -1.10 -5.64 2.77
CA THR A 180 -1.21 -5.13 4.15
C THR A 180 -2.49 -5.64 4.81
N ASP A 181 -2.57 -5.53 6.14
CA ASP A 181 -3.79 -5.75 6.92
C ASP A 181 -4.50 -7.08 6.63
N HIS A 182 -3.80 -8.17 6.90
CA HIS A 182 -4.41 -9.48 6.76
C HIS A 182 -4.07 -10.42 7.92
N SER A 183 -5.03 -11.26 8.28
CA SER A 183 -4.85 -12.39 9.19
C SER A 183 -4.74 -13.73 8.47
N ASP A 184 -5.17 -13.78 7.20
CA ASP A 184 -5.09 -14.97 6.35
C ASP A 184 -5.14 -14.59 4.85
N ILE A 185 -4.52 -15.43 4.01
CA ILE A 185 -4.54 -15.34 2.56
C ILE A 185 -5.29 -16.57 2.02
N PRO A 186 -6.50 -16.41 1.47
CA PRO A 186 -7.27 -17.52 0.89
C PRO A 186 -6.51 -18.26 -0.21
N GLU A 187 -6.74 -19.56 -0.38
CA GLU A 187 -6.05 -20.38 -1.38
C GLU A 187 -6.23 -19.86 -2.81
N ALA A 188 -7.42 -19.34 -3.15
CA ALA A 188 -7.65 -18.70 -4.44
C ALA A 188 -6.73 -17.47 -4.64
N SER A 189 -6.51 -16.69 -3.60
CA SER A 189 -5.60 -15.53 -3.62
C SER A 189 -4.14 -15.95 -3.71
N LYS A 190 -3.72 -17.04 -3.04
CA LYS A 190 -2.36 -17.58 -3.15
C LYS A 190 -2.01 -18.01 -4.58
N ALA A 191 -2.99 -18.51 -5.34
CA ALA A 191 -2.81 -18.85 -6.75
C ALA A 191 -2.38 -17.66 -7.61
N LEU A 192 -2.85 -16.45 -7.26
CA LEU A 192 -2.51 -15.19 -7.94
C LEU A 192 -1.15 -14.61 -7.52
N LEU A 193 -0.50 -15.19 -6.50
CA LEU A 193 0.74 -14.68 -5.90
C LEU A 193 1.97 -15.54 -6.24
N ARG A 194 1.95 -16.21 -7.38
CA ARG A 194 3.08 -17.02 -7.86
C ARG A 194 4.09 -16.17 -8.62
N ASN A 195 5.36 -16.60 -8.58
CA ASN A 195 6.47 -16.01 -9.34
C ASN A 195 6.70 -14.52 -9.05
N LEU A 196 6.52 -14.09 -7.81
CA LEU A 196 6.78 -12.71 -7.43
C LEU A 196 8.28 -12.44 -7.24
N ASP A 197 8.75 -11.32 -7.75
CA ASP A 197 10.06 -10.77 -7.38
C ASP A 197 9.98 -10.10 -6.01
N VAL A 198 8.94 -9.31 -5.74
CA VAL A 198 8.75 -8.60 -4.48
C VAL A 198 7.37 -8.88 -3.90
N LEU A 199 7.33 -9.27 -2.63
CA LEU A 199 6.11 -9.47 -1.88
C LEU A 199 6.15 -8.68 -0.56
N PHE A 200 5.23 -7.74 -0.38
CA PHE A 200 4.97 -7.12 0.92
C PHE A 200 3.88 -7.89 1.66
N LEU A 201 4.09 -8.17 2.95
CA LEU A 201 3.17 -8.90 3.82
C LEU A 201 2.97 -8.18 5.14
N ASP A 202 1.73 -8.21 5.67
CA ASP A 202 1.47 -7.85 7.06
C ASP A 202 2.28 -8.76 8.00
N ALA A 203 2.97 -8.18 8.98
CA ALA A 203 3.60 -8.90 10.07
C ALA A 203 3.61 -8.01 11.32
N LEU A 204 2.45 -7.88 11.96
CA LEU A 204 2.23 -6.91 13.02
C LEU A 204 3.23 -7.07 14.18
N ARG A 205 3.41 -8.30 14.67
CA ARG A 205 4.21 -8.64 15.87
C ARG A 205 4.36 -10.16 16.04
N HIS A 206 5.10 -10.57 17.09
CA HIS A 206 5.23 -12.00 17.40
C HIS A 206 3.96 -12.61 18.06
N ARG A 207 3.26 -11.84 18.90
CA ARG A 207 2.06 -12.29 19.61
C ARG A 207 0.84 -12.31 18.67
N PRO A 208 -0.07 -13.29 18.76
CA PRO A 208 -1.27 -13.35 17.95
C PRO A 208 -2.12 -12.08 18.03
N HIS A 209 -2.76 -11.76 16.92
CA HIS A 209 -3.74 -10.69 16.79
C HIS A 209 -4.95 -11.20 15.98
N PRO A 210 -6.19 -10.80 16.32
CA PRO A 210 -7.38 -11.34 15.66
C PRO A 210 -7.52 -10.93 14.18
N THR A 211 -6.87 -9.85 13.75
CA THR A 211 -7.04 -9.28 12.42
C THR A 211 -5.75 -9.17 11.62
N HIS A 212 -4.60 -9.42 12.23
CA HIS A 212 -3.28 -9.29 11.58
C HIS A 212 -2.45 -10.55 11.74
N SER A 213 -1.58 -10.78 10.77
CA SER A 213 -0.61 -11.86 10.80
C SER A 213 0.50 -11.59 11.82
N THR A 214 0.98 -12.67 12.44
CA THR A 214 2.22 -12.65 13.21
C THR A 214 3.42 -12.82 12.29
N VAL A 215 4.61 -12.46 12.77
CA VAL A 215 5.88 -12.74 12.07
C VAL A 215 5.98 -14.21 11.65
N ALA A 216 5.60 -15.15 12.53
CA ALA A 216 5.66 -16.58 12.24
C ALA A 216 4.70 -17.00 11.10
N GLN A 217 3.48 -16.47 11.09
CA GLN A 217 2.50 -16.72 10.02
C GLN A 217 2.98 -16.15 8.68
N SER A 218 3.55 -14.94 8.68
CA SER A 218 4.06 -14.32 7.47
C SER A 218 5.31 -15.02 6.94
N LEU A 219 6.20 -15.51 7.80
CA LEU A 219 7.31 -16.39 7.38
C LEU A 219 6.80 -17.69 6.76
N GLU A 220 5.72 -18.28 7.27
CA GLU A 220 5.11 -19.46 6.66
C GLU A 220 4.49 -19.14 5.30
N SER A 221 3.84 -17.99 5.15
CA SER A 221 3.34 -17.51 3.85
C SER A 221 4.47 -17.31 2.83
N VAL A 222 5.61 -16.77 3.25
CA VAL A 222 6.81 -16.65 2.38
C VAL A 222 7.28 -18.01 1.90
N LYS A 223 7.32 -19.02 2.78
CA LYS A 223 7.71 -20.40 2.37
C LYS A 223 6.74 -21.00 1.36
N GLN A 224 5.45 -20.74 1.48
CA GLN A 224 4.42 -21.26 0.58
C GLN A 224 4.42 -20.52 -0.78
N LEU A 225 4.58 -19.21 -0.78
CA LEU A 225 4.51 -18.36 -1.97
C LEU A 225 5.83 -18.27 -2.72
N GLN A 226 6.95 -18.45 -2.03
CA GLN A 226 8.31 -18.44 -2.56
C GLN A 226 8.66 -17.19 -3.39
N PRO A 227 8.41 -15.96 -2.90
CA PRO A 227 8.85 -14.77 -3.60
C PRO A 227 10.38 -14.70 -3.59
N ARG A 228 10.96 -14.01 -4.55
CA ARG A 228 12.41 -13.77 -4.56
C ARG A 228 12.84 -12.89 -3.38
N ARG A 229 12.05 -11.87 -3.03
CA ARG A 229 12.26 -10.96 -1.89
C ARG A 229 10.93 -10.73 -1.18
N ALA A 230 10.92 -10.83 0.14
CA ALA A 230 9.75 -10.51 0.96
C ALA A 230 10.05 -9.35 1.91
N TYR A 231 9.10 -8.45 2.09
CA TYR A 231 9.20 -7.32 3.00
C TYR A 231 7.99 -7.29 3.92
N PHE A 232 8.23 -7.36 5.23
CA PHE A 232 7.15 -7.26 6.21
C PHE A 232 6.80 -5.79 6.44
N THR A 233 5.50 -5.50 6.46
CA THR A 233 4.92 -4.17 6.66
C THR A 233 3.86 -4.20 7.76
N HIS A 234 3.22 -3.08 8.06
CA HIS A 234 2.24 -2.92 9.12
C HIS A 234 2.80 -3.27 10.52
N ILE A 235 4.03 -2.87 10.78
CA ILE A 235 4.87 -3.30 11.89
C ILE A 235 4.60 -2.45 13.13
N CYS A 236 4.32 -3.08 14.28
CA CYS A 236 4.18 -2.38 15.54
C CYS A 236 5.54 -2.21 16.28
N HIS A 237 5.51 -1.57 17.44
CA HIS A 237 6.68 -1.30 18.26
C HIS A 237 7.25 -2.53 19.00
N ASP A 238 6.62 -3.70 18.90
CA ASP A 238 7.15 -4.95 19.46
C ASP A 238 8.32 -5.51 18.63
N LEU A 239 8.58 -4.97 17.44
CA LEU A 239 9.59 -5.43 16.50
C LEU A 239 10.67 -4.35 16.26
N PRO A 240 11.73 -4.27 17.09
CA PRO A 240 12.87 -3.42 16.80
C PRO A 240 13.56 -3.89 15.51
N HIS A 241 13.85 -2.95 14.59
CA HIS A 241 14.22 -3.28 13.21
C HIS A 241 15.44 -4.19 13.13
N ALA A 242 16.58 -3.73 13.65
CA ALA A 242 17.84 -4.44 13.51
C ALA A 242 17.83 -5.83 14.18
N GLU A 243 17.27 -5.92 15.38
CA GLU A 243 17.18 -7.18 16.13
C GLU A 243 16.26 -8.19 15.46
N THR A 244 15.10 -7.73 14.96
CA THR A 244 14.11 -8.59 14.32
C THR A 244 14.65 -9.12 12.99
N GLU A 245 15.21 -8.25 12.15
CA GLU A 245 15.71 -8.63 10.82
C GLU A 245 16.88 -9.59 10.89
N ALA A 246 17.74 -9.48 11.90
CA ALA A 246 18.88 -10.38 12.08
C ALA A 246 18.50 -11.87 12.22
N ASN A 247 17.24 -12.15 12.55
CA ASN A 247 16.73 -13.51 12.71
C ASN A 247 15.94 -14.04 11.49
N PHE A 248 15.89 -13.27 10.40
CA PHE A 248 15.14 -13.66 9.20
C PHE A 248 16.00 -14.44 8.18
N PRO A 249 15.36 -15.24 7.32
CA PRO A 249 16.00 -15.75 6.11
C PRO A 249 16.54 -14.61 5.24
N SER A 250 17.59 -14.85 4.47
CA SER A 250 18.29 -13.84 3.68
C SER A 250 17.43 -13.10 2.63
N ASN A 251 16.28 -13.65 2.25
CA ASN A 251 15.35 -13.04 1.31
C ASN A 251 14.13 -12.39 2.00
N VAL A 252 14.12 -12.32 3.34
CA VAL A 252 13.04 -11.70 4.12
C VAL A 252 13.58 -10.51 4.90
N HIS A 253 12.91 -9.39 4.83
CA HIS A 253 13.31 -8.13 5.42
C HIS A 253 12.14 -7.45 6.13
N LEU A 254 12.40 -6.53 7.04
CA LEU A 254 11.42 -5.54 7.47
C LEU A 254 11.41 -4.38 6.48
N ALA A 255 10.22 -3.95 6.06
CA ALA A 255 10.09 -2.68 5.37
C ALA A 255 10.41 -1.52 6.32
N TYR A 256 10.91 -0.43 5.78
CA TYR A 256 11.11 0.81 6.51
C TYR A 256 10.73 2.00 5.64
N ASP A 257 10.42 3.08 6.29
CA ASP A 257 9.98 4.31 5.65
C ASP A 257 11.08 4.91 4.75
N GLY A 258 10.78 5.04 3.46
CA GLY A 258 11.73 5.51 2.45
C GLY A 258 12.47 4.40 1.70
N LEU A 259 12.23 3.11 2.00
CA LEU A 259 12.75 1.99 1.22
C LEU A 259 12.29 2.12 -0.23
N GLN A 260 13.23 2.00 -1.17
CA GLN A 260 12.96 2.00 -2.61
C GLN A 260 13.39 0.69 -3.23
N LEU A 261 12.53 0.12 -4.08
CA LEU A 261 12.77 -1.12 -4.80
C LEU A 261 12.45 -0.93 -6.27
N GLU A 262 13.15 -1.66 -7.12
CA GLU A 262 12.84 -1.76 -8.54
C GLU A 262 12.53 -3.22 -8.88
N VAL A 263 11.46 -3.40 -9.67
CA VAL A 263 10.98 -4.69 -10.17
C VAL A 263 10.89 -4.59 -11.68
N PRO A 264 11.64 -5.41 -12.43
CA PRO A 264 11.48 -5.47 -13.88
C PRO A 264 10.05 -5.85 -14.25
N LEU A 265 9.47 -5.15 -15.21
CA LEU A 265 8.19 -5.53 -15.80
C LEU A 265 8.49 -6.33 -17.07
N ALA A 266 8.15 -7.61 -17.06
CA ALA A 266 8.33 -8.47 -18.22
C ALA A 266 7.62 -7.88 -19.44
N GLU A 267 8.28 -7.89 -20.59
CA GLU A 267 7.62 -7.69 -21.88
C GLU A 267 6.56 -8.79 -22.02
N LEU A 268 5.28 -8.42 -21.94
CA LEU A 268 4.22 -9.35 -22.31
C LEU A 268 4.40 -9.61 -23.81
N GLU A 269 4.88 -10.79 -24.17
CA GLU A 269 4.87 -11.24 -25.57
C GLU A 269 3.45 -11.09 -26.09
N VAL A 270 3.26 -10.20 -27.03
CA VAL A 270 2.03 -10.11 -27.80
C VAL A 270 2.00 -11.39 -28.64
N GLN A 271 1.28 -12.41 -28.18
CA GLN A 271 0.93 -13.53 -29.08
C GLN A 271 0.04 -12.95 -30.17
N GLY A 272 0.65 -12.83 -31.37
CA GLY A 272 0.00 -12.37 -32.61
C GLY A 272 -0.98 -13.40 -33.16
#